data_407d11d9f97479b469b7cfa63cc23a45
#
_entry.id   407d11d9f97479b469b7cfa63cc23a45
#
_cell.length_a   1.000
_cell.length_b   1.000
_cell.length_c   1.000
_cell.angle_alpha   90.00
_cell.angle_beta   90.00
_cell.angle_gamma   90.00
#
_symmetry.space_group_name_H-M   'P 1'
#
loop_
_entity.id
_entity.type
_entity.pdbx_description
1 polymer ?
#
loop_
_entity_poly.entity_id
_entity_poly.type
_entity_poly.pdbx_seq_one_letter_code
_entity_poly.pdbx_strand_id
1 'polypeptide(L)'
;MSYKIVFQSTARADLISISEYISKDFLEPVIAEKLVVSIVKHIRSLSEMPKRNKLIADEPFKSKGYRVTYVKNYAVFYKVDDTTNVVTVMRVLYNRREWQNFL
;
A
#
# COMPACT_ATOMS: atom_id res chain seq x y z
N MET A 1 -7.46 13.76 -14.14
CA MET A 1 -8.55 12.80 -14.00
C MET A 1 -8.35 11.98 -12.73
N SER A 2 -9.41 11.82 -11.95
CA SER A 2 -9.33 11.17 -10.65
C SER A 2 -9.58 9.68 -10.75
N TYR A 3 -8.80 8.88 -10.02
CA TYR A 3 -8.95 7.42 -9.95
C TYR A 3 -9.61 7.05 -8.63
N LYS A 4 -10.46 6.04 -8.67
CA LYS A 4 -11.04 5.46 -7.46
C LYS A 4 -10.01 4.58 -6.77
N ILE A 5 -9.89 4.72 -5.45
CA ILE A 5 -8.99 3.90 -4.64
C ILE A 5 -9.77 2.74 -4.03
N VAL A 6 -9.32 1.53 -4.27
CA VAL A 6 -9.92 0.31 -3.73
C VAL A 6 -8.84 -0.46 -2.96
N PHE A 7 -9.17 -0.91 -1.75
CA PHE A 7 -8.28 -1.74 -0.94
C PHE A 7 -8.70 -3.19 -1.07
N GLN A 8 -7.77 -4.02 -1.52
CA GLN A 8 -7.99 -5.46 -1.51
C GLN A 8 -8.04 -5.95 -0.06
N SER A 9 -8.72 -7.06 0.20
CA SER A 9 -8.88 -7.58 1.56
C SER A 9 -7.54 -7.82 2.26
N THR A 10 -6.53 -8.26 1.51
CA THR A 10 -5.18 -8.46 2.04
C THR A 10 -4.54 -7.16 2.50
N ALA A 11 -4.75 -6.07 1.77
CA ALA A 11 -4.24 -4.75 2.16
C ALA A 11 -4.94 -4.24 3.41
N ARG A 12 -6.24 -4.45 3.53
CA ARG A 12 -6.98 -4.09 4.75
C ARG A 12 -6.47 -4.85 5.96
N ALA A 13 -6.25 -6.15 5.79
CA ALA A 13 -5.70 -6.98 6.85
C ALA A 13 -4.31 -6.51 7.26
N ASP A 14 -3.49 -6.10 6.29
CA ASP A 14 -2.16 -5.56 6.57
C ASP A 14 -2.25 -4.31 7.45
N LEU A 15 -3.13 -3.39 7.12
CA LEU A 15 -3.29 -2.15 7.90
C LEU A 15 -3.76 -2.44 9.32
N ILE A 16 -4.67 -3.38 9.49
CA ILE A 16 -5.15 -3.79 10.82
C ILE A 16 -3.98 -4.40 11.60
N SER A 17 -3.21 -5.28 10.98
CA SER A 17 -2.06 -5.92 11.62
C SER A 17 -1.01 -4.90 12.05
N ILE A 18 -0.72 -3.90 11.22
CA ILE A 18 0.22 -2.83 11.55
C ILE A 18 -0.28 -2.06 12.78
N SER A 19 -1.55 -1.67 12.79
CA SER A 19 -2.15 -0.95 13.90
C SER A 19 -2.10 -1.74 15.19
N GLU A 20 -2.48 -3.02 15.13
CA GLU A 20 -2.48 -3.88 16.32
C GLU A 20 -1.08 -4.14 16.85
N TYR A 21 -0.12 -4.35 15.97
CA TYR A 21 1.27 -4.59 16.37
C TYR A 21 1.82 -3.40 17.18
N ILE A 22 1.65 -2.19 16.67
CA ILE A 22 2.18 -0.99 17.35
C ILE A 22 1.39 -0.67 18.61
N SER A 23 0.06 -0.82 18.53
CA SER A 23 -0.83 -0.53 19.65
C SER A 23 -0.60 -1.46 20.84
N LYS A 24 -0.49 -2.77 20.57
CA LYS A 24 -0.42 -3.80 21.60
C LYS A 24 1.01 -4.14 22.01
N ASP A 25 1.89 -4.34 21.03
CA ASP A 25 3.25 -4.79 21.32
C ASP A 25 4.15 -3.66 21.82
N PHE A 26 3.94 -2.45 21.34
CA PHE A 26 4.69 -1.29 21.81
C PHE A 26 3.91 -0.39 22.74
N LEU A 27 2.65 -0.73 23.03
CA LEU A 27 1.77 0.05 23.92
C LEU A 27 1.66 1.52 23.50
N GLU A 28 1.59 1.76 22.20
CA GLU A 28 1.58 3.11 21.61
C GLU A 28 0.38 3.29 20.68
N PRO A 29 -0.87 3.29 21.22
CA PRO A 29 -2.07 3.35 20.38
C PRO A 29 -2.19 4.66 19.61
N VAL A 30 -1.75 5.78 20.16
CA VAL A 30 -1.82 7.07 19.48
C VAL A 30 -0.86 7.10 18.30
N ILE A 31 0.34 6.56 18.46
CA ILE A 31 1.34 6.49 17.40
C ILE A 31 0.84 5.54 16.31
N ALA A 32 0.23 4.41 16.69
CA ALA A 32 -0.35 3.47 15.74
C ALA A 32 -1.40 4.14 14.87
N GLU A 33 -2.30 4.90 15.47
CA GLU A 33 -3.35 5.62 14.75
C GLU A 33 -2.76 6.64 13.79
N LYS A 34 -1.80 7.44 14.23
CA LYS A 34 -1.14 8.44 13.40
C LYS A 34 -0.43 7.82 12.20
N LEU A 35 0.22 6.67 12.42
CA LEU A 35 0.91 5.97 11.35
C LEU A 35 -0.07 5.47 10.29
N VAL A 36 -1.14 4.81 10.72
CA VAL A 36 -2.15 4.29 9.79
C VAL A 36 -2.80 5.43 9.02
N VAL A 37 -3.12 6.54 9.69
CA VAL A 37 -3.68 7.72 9.02
C VAL A 37 -2.71 8.26 7.97
N SER A 38 -1.42 8.34 8.28
CA SER A 38 -0.40 8.79 7.32
C SER A 38 -0.33 7.88 6.11
N ILE A 39 -0.35 6.56 6.31
CA ILE A 39 -0.31 5.59 5.24
C ILE A 39 -1.54 5.74 4.34
N VAL A 40 -2.72 5.78 4.92
CA VAL A 40 -3.98 5.90 4.17
C VAL A 40 -4.04 7.23 3.41
N LYS A 41 -3.60 8.31 4.05
CA LYS A 41 -3.56 9.63 3.39
C LYS A 41 -2.66 9.60 2.16
N HIS A 42 -1.49 8.99 2.27
CA HIS A 42 -0.57 8.85 1.13
C HIS A 42 -1.20 8.00 0.02
N ILE A 43 -1.84 6.90 0.40
CA ILE A 43 -2.52 6.02 -0.56
C ILE A 43 -3.62 6.79 -1.31
N ARG A 44 -4.41 7.59 -0.59
CA ARG A 44 -5.48 8.36 -1.21
C ARG A 44 -4.96 9.40 -2.19
N SER A 45 -3.73 9.88 -2.02
CA SER A 45 -3.11 10.79 -2.96
C SER A 45 -2.88 10.14 -4.33
N LEU A 46 -2.89 8.82 -4.41
CA LEU A 46 -2.74 8.09 -5.67
C LEU A 46 -3.97 8.23 -6.57
N SER A 47 -5.05 8.84 -6.08
CA SER A 47 -6.22 9.17 -6.93
C SER A 47 -5.83 10.14 -8.04
N GLU A 48 -4.77 10.92 -7.84
CA GLU A 48 -4.20 11.81 -8.85
C GLU A 48 -2.83 11.28 -9.26
N MET A 49 -2.62 11.10 -10.56
CA MET A 49 -1.36 10.64 -11.13
C MET A 49 -0.84 9.35 -10.49
N PRO A 50 -1.62 8.26 -10.47
CA PRO A 50 -1.18 7.02 -9.80
C PRO A 50 0.01 6.36 -10.48
N LYS A 51 0.31 6.73 -11.73
CA LYS A 51 1.46 6.19 -12.45
C LYS A 51 2.75 6.99 -12.20
N ARG A 52 2.75 7.92 -11.26
CA ARG A 52 3.95 8.66 -10.87
C ARG A 52 5.05 7.75 -10.31
N ASN A 53 4.68 6.58 -9.79
CA ASN A 53 5.63 5.56 -9.35
C ASN A 53 5.77 4.51 -10.45
N LYS A 54 6.99 4.08 -10.70
CA LYS A 54 7.29 3.13 -11.76
C LYS A 54 6.75 1.74 -11.45
N LEU A 55 6.58 0.93 -12.50
CA LEU A 55 6.35 -0.50 -12.33
C LEU A 55 7.55 -1.14 -11.63
N ILE A 56 7.28 -2.16 -10.84
CA ILE A 56 8.33 -2.98 -10.25
C ILE A 56 9.09 -3.64 -11.39
N ALA A 57 10.44 -3.53 -11.38
CA ALA A 57 11.26 -3.99 -12.48
C ALA A 57 11.29 -5.52 -12.64
N ASP A 58 11.13 -6.23 -11.51
CA ASP A 58 11.26 -7.68 -11.48
C ASP A 58 10.02 -8.42 -11.98
N GLU A 59 10.24 -9.45 -12.79
CA GLU A 59 9.14 -10.34 -13.18
C GLU A 59 8.90 -11.38 -12.07
N PRO A 60 7.68 -11.88 -11.92
CA PRO A 60 6.48 -11.63 -12.76
C PRO A 60 5.72 -10.36 -12.41
N PHE A 61 6.20 -9.55 -11.47
CA PHE A 61 5.47 -8.41 -10.93
C PHE A 61 5.30 -7.29 -11.97
N LYS A 62 6.30 -7.07 -12.80
CA LYS A 62 6.23 -6.09 -13.88
C LYS A 62 5.08 -6.43 -14.85
N SER A 63 5.04 -7.67 -15.30
CA SER A 63 3.99 -8.12 -16.24
C SER A 63 2.60 -8.09 -15.61
N LYS A 64 2.52 -8.26 -14.30
CA LYS A 64 1.26 -8.18 -13.56
C LYS A 64 0.83 -6.76 -13.25
N GLY A 65 1.66 -5.77 -13.57
CA GLY A 65 1.31 -4.36 -13.40
C GLY A 65 1.51 -3.80 -12.01
N TYR A 66 2.33 -4.43 -11.18
CA TYR A 66 2.58 -3.95 -9.81
C TYR A 66 3.43 -2.69 -9.80
N ARG A 67 3.01 -1.73 -9.00
CA ARG A 67 3.77 -0.53 -8.66
C ARG A 67 3.97 -0.48 -7.16
N VAL A 68 4.98 0.26 -6.71
CA VAL A 68 5.26 0.40 -5.29
C VAL A 68 5.49 1.86 -4.94
N THR A 69 4.95 2.27 -3.80
CA THR A 69 5.25 3.56 -3.18
C THR A 69 5.57 3.33 -1.72
N TYR A 70 6.37 4.24 -1.14
CA TYR A 70 6.84 4.07 0.23
C TYR A 70 6.28 5.16 1.12
N VAL A 71 5.79 4.75 2.30
CA VAL A 71 5.30 5.67 3.33
C VAL A 71 5.96 5.25 4.63
N LYS A 72 6.76 6.13 5.20
CA LYS A 72 7.53 5.79 6.41
C LYS A 72 8.36 4.53 6.12
N ASN A 73 8.24 3.50 6.93
CA ASN A 73 8.98 2.25 6.74
C ASN A 73 8.14 1.17 6.07
N TYR A 74 7.09 1.57 5.36
CA TYR A 74 6.17 0.62 4.73
C TYR A 74 6.15 0.80 3.23
N ALA A 75 6.06 -0.33 2.53
CA ALA A 75 5.89 -0.37 1.08
C ALA A 75 4.43 -0.66 0.76
N VAL A 76 3.85 0.16 -0.09
CA VAL A 76 2.47 -0.01 -0.55
C VAL A 76 2.52 -0.50 -2.00
N PHE A 77 2.01 -1.70 -2.22
CA PHE A 77 1.96 -2.33 -3.54
C PHE A 77 0.58 -2.15 -4.15
N TYR A 78 0.52 -1.62 -5.35
CA TYR A 78 -0.76 -1.30 -5.99
C TYR A 78 -0.70 -1.52 -7.49
N LYS A 79 -1.89 -1.58 -8.10
CA LYS A 79 -2.06 -1.68 -9.55
C LYS A 79 -2.98 -0.58 -10.02
N VAL A 80 -2.77 -0.14 -11.27
CA VAL A 80 -3.59 0.89 -11.90
C VAL A 80 -4.33 0.28 -13.09
N ASP A 81 -5.64 0.43 -13.10
CA ASP A 81 -6.47 0.02 -14.24
C ASP A 81 -7.01 1.27 -14.94
N ASP A 82 -6.46 1.57 -16.11
CA ASP A 82 -6.87 2.75 -16.88
C ASP A 82 -8.23 2.58 -17.54
N THR A 83 -8.67 1.35 -17.75
CA THR A 83 -9.96 1.08 -18.36
C THR A 83 -11.09 1.49 -17.42
N THR A 84 -10.94 1.18 -16.14
CA THR A 84 -11.96 1.47 -15.12
C THR A 84 -11.61 2.68 -14.27
N ASN A 85 -10.42 3.24 -14.42
CA ASN A 85 -9.90 4.33 -13.58
C ASN A 85 -9.88 3.95 -12.11
N VAL A 86 -9.35 2.77 -11.82
CA VAL A 86 -9.28 2.24 -10.45
C VAL A 86 -7.82 1.97 -10.08
N VAL A 87 -7.46 2.39 -8.88
CA VAL A 87 -6.20 2.01 -8.23
C VAL A 87 -6.55 0.97 -7.16
N THR A 88 -6.01 -0.22 -7.29
CA THR A 88 -6.23 -1.29 -6.31
C THR A 88 -4.98 -1.46 -5.46
N VAL A 89 -5.13 -1.24 -4.16
CA VAL A 89 -4.04 -1.45 -3.20
C VAL A 89 -4.01 -2.93 -2.86
N MET A 90 -2.90 -3.58 -3.17
CA MET A 90 -2.75 -5.03 -3.04
C MET A 90 -2.19 -5.45 -1.69
N ARG A 91 -1.11 -4.80 -1.24
CA ARG A 91 -0.47 -5.09 0.04
C ARG A 91 0.14 -3.84 0.63
N VAL A 92 0.24 -3.83 1.97
CA VAL A 92 0.99 -2.83 2.73
C VAL A 92 1.94 -3.60 3.64
N LEU A 93 3.24 -3.57 3.33
CA LEU A 93 4.23 -4.41 4.00
C LEU A 93 5.37 -3.56 4.54
N TYR A 94 5.94 -4.01 5.67
CA TYR A 94 7.18 -3.41 6.16
C TYR A 94 8.26 -3.55 5.08
N ASN A 95 8.95 -2.46 4.74
CA ASN A 95 9.78 -2.43 3.53
C ASN A 95 11.02 -3.35 3.59
N ARG A 96 11.36 -3.89 4.77
CA ARG A 96 12.47 -4.84 4.92
C ARG A 96 12.06 -6.29 4.75
N ARG A 97 10.76 -6.57 4.56
CA ARG A 97 10.29 -7.93 4.33
C ARG A 97 10.63 -8.35 2.91
N GLU A 98 10.75 -9.66 2.72
CA GLU A 98 10.88 -10.23 1.38
C GLU A 98 9.51 -10.20 0.71
N TRP A 99 9.15 -9.04 0.19
CA TRP A 99 7.82 -8.78 -0.35
C TRP A 99 7.43 -9.72 -1.50
N GLN A 100 8.43 -10.27 -2.21
CA GLN A 100 8.18 -11.19 -3.32
C GLN A 100 7.35 -12.39 -2.89
N ASN A 101 7.46 -12.80 -1.64
CA ASN A 101 6.72 -13.94 -1.11
C ASN A 101 5.27 -13.60 -0.75
N PHE A 102 4.90 -12.32 -0.81
CA PHE A 102 3.58 -11.85 -0.38
C PHE A 102 2.72 -11.31 -1.51
N LEU A 103 3.29 -11.14 -2.69
CA LEU A 103 2.54 -10.66 -3.86
C LEU A 103 2.07 -11.83 -4.79
#